data_c906aef9ee9bad6e384299e4a2d981d7
#
_entry.id   c906aef9ee9bad6e384299e4a2d981d7
#
_cell.length_a   1.000
_cell.length_b   1.000
_cell.length_c   1.000
_cell.angle_alpha   90.00
_cell.angle_beta   90.00
_cell.angle_gamma   90.00
#
_symmetry.space_group_name_H-M   'P 1'
#
loop_
_entity.id
_entity.type
_entity.pdbx_description
1 polymer ?
#
loop_
_entity_poly.entity_id
_entity_poly.type
_entity_poly.pdbx_seq_one_letter_code
_entity_poly.pdbx_strand_id
1 'polypeptide(L)'
;MLTQADHVATTSSEATFRARAVTKTYRMGEVEVHALRGIDLDLFAGEFVVLLGPSGSGKSTLLNILGGLDVPTTGTVHYRDQELTRFSDSVLTRYRREHVGFVFQFYNLIPSLTARENVALVTDLVADPMAPETALELVGMAARLDHFPAELSGGEQQRVAIARAIAKRPEVLLCDEPTGALDLATGILVLEAIDRVNREF
;
A
#
# COMPACT_ATOMS: atom_id res chain seq x y z
N MET A 1 -1.67 7.26 -47.19
CA MET A 1 -2.88 6.73 -46.52
C MET A 1 -2.44 6.17 -45.19
N LEU A 2 -2.60 6.95 -44.13
CA LEU A 2 -2.27 6.56 -42.74
C LEU A 2 -3.59 6.05 -42.14
N THR A 3 -3.62 4.80 -41.77
CA THR A 3 -4.73 4.14 -41.10
C THR A 3 -4.87 4.66 -39.69
N GLN A 4 -6.04 5.17 -39.39
CA GLN A 4 -6.51 5.67 -38.10
C GLN A 4 -6.55 4.48 -37.13
N ALA A 5 -5.79 4.57 -36.04
CA ALA A 5 -5.89 3.63 -34.92
C ALA A 5 -7.17 3.97 -34.15
N ASP A 6 -8.05 3.03 -34.06
CA ASP A 6 -9.28 3.11 -33.26
C ASP A 6 -8.91 3.27 -31.78
N HIS A 7 -9.14 4.47 -31.26
CA HIS A 7 -9.19 4.71 -29.84
C HIS A 7 -10.44 4.03 -29.29
N VAL A 8 -10.24 2.90 -28.62
CA VAL A 8 -11.25 2.32 -27.74
C VAL A 8 -11.54 3.37 -26.66
N ALA A 9 -12.77 3.88 -26.66
CA ALA A 9 -13.26 4.80 -25.67
C ALA A 9 -13.24 4.11 -24.31
N THR A 10 -12.25 4.44 -23.51
CA THR A 10 -12.20 4.11 -22.09
C THR A 10 -13.33 4.89 -21.42
N THR A 11 -14.34 4.19 -20.93
CA THR A 11 -15.32 4.71 -19.98
C THR A 11 -14.55 5.50 -18.91
N SER A 12 -14.90 6.74 -18.65
CA SER A 12 -14.27 7.59 -17.64
C SER A 12 -14.47 6.95 -16.28
N SER A 13 -13.53 6.11 -15.86
CA SER A 13 -13.51 5.58 -14.51
C SER A 13 -13.19 6.75 -13.59
N GLU A 14 -14.03 6.95 -12.59
CA GLU A 14 -13.79 7.96 -11.57
C GLU A 14 -12.48 7.63 -10.84
N ALA A 15 -11.62 8.62 -10.63
CA ALA A 15 -10.33 8.41 -9.99
C ALA A 15 -10.52 7.93 -8.55
N THR A 16 -9.83 6.86 -8.16
CA THR A 16 -9.79 6.35 -6.79
C THR A 16 -9.12 7.35 -5.87
N PHE A 17 -8.01 7.95 -6.32
CA PHE A 17 -7.37 9.08 -5.64
C PHE A 17 -7.26 10.29 -6.55
N ARG A 18 -7.48 11.46 -5.96
CA ARG A 18 -7.15 12.77 -6.54
C ARG A 18 -6.37 13.59 -5.53
N ALA A 19 -5.12 13.88 -5.83
CA ALA A 19 -4.27 14.81 -5.09
C ALA A 19 -4.11 16.11 -5.90
N ARG A 20 -4.21 17.27 -5.24
CA ARG A 20 -4.07 18.58 -5.88
C ARG A 20 -3.23 19.51 -5.03
N ALA A 21 -2.15 20.01 -5.63
CA ALA A 21 -1.18 20.94 -5.05
C ALA A 21 -0.71 20.52 -3.65
N VAL A 22 -0.52 19.20 -3.45
CA VAL A 22 -0.18 18.63 -2.15
C VAL A 22 1.26 18.99 -1.77
N THR A 23 1.41 19.67 -0.64
CA THR A 23 2.70 19.96 -0.04
C THR A 23 2.84 19.28 1.32
N LYS A 24 4.07 18.97 1.70
CA LYS A 24 4.38 18.53 3.06
C LYS A 24 5.70 19.12 3.50
N THR A 25 5.67 19.86 4.59
CA THR A 25 6.85 20.43 5.25
C THR A 25 6.94 19.92 6.67
N TYR A 26 8.02 19.26 7.01
CA TYR A 26 8.35 18.86 8.37
C TYR A 26 9.23 19.92 9.02
N ARG A 27 8.94 20.29 10.29
CA ARG A 27 9.73 21.22 11.07
C ARG A 27 10.45 20.47 12.18
N MET A 28 11.78 20.57 12.19
CA MET A 28 12.65 19.98 13.19
C MET A 28 13.48 21.10 13.84
N GLY A 29 12.92 21.73 14.86
CA GLY A 29 13.50 22.95 15.42
C GLY A 29 13.48 24.10 14.40
N GLU A 30 14.65 24.64 14.08
CA GLU A 30 14.80 25.71 13.06
C GLU A 30 14.92 25.19 11.62
N VAL A 31 15.02 23.86 11.42
CA VAL A 31 15.17 23.27 10.08
C VAL A 31 13.80 22.90 9.51
N GLU A 32 13.53 23.37 8.28
CA GLU A 32 12.36 22.97 7.51
C GLU A 32 12.78 22.00 6.39
N VAL A 33 12.08 20.86 6.30
CA VAL A 33 12.27 19.87 5.24
C VAL A 33 11.00 19.82 4.38
N HIS A 34 11.10 20.31 3.15
CA HIS A 34 9.99 20.27 2.18
C HIS A 34 9.96 18.90 1.48
N ALA A 35 9.25 17.96 2.06
CA ALA A 35 9.16 16.59 1.55
C ALA A 35 8.28 16.49 0.27
N LEU A 36 7.19 17.25 0.19
CA LEU A 36 6.36 17.38 -1.01
C LEU A 36 6.22 18.84 -1.40
N ARG A 37 6.25 19.13 -2.71
CA ARG A 37 6.33 20.49 -3.27
C ARG A 37 5.24 20.79 -4.31
N GLY A 38 3.98 20.48 -4.00
CA GLY A 38 2.86 20.72 -4.91
C GLY A 38 2.65 19.53 -5.86
N ILE A 39 2.28 18.37 -5.31
CA ILE A 39 2.02 17.16 -6.09
C ILE A 39 0.58 17.17 -6.59
N ASP A 40 0.42 16.96 -7.90
CA ASP A 40 -0.85 16.64 -8.55
C ASP A 40 -0.79 15.19 -9.03
N LEU A 41 -1.80 14.38 -8.69
CA LEU A 41 -1.83 12.96 -9.02
C LEU A 41 -3.28 12.48 -9.10
N ASP A 42 -3.59 11.70 -10.12
CA ASP A 42 -4.81 10.90 -10.23
C ASP A 42 -4.42 9.42 -10.33
N LEU A 43 -5.06 8.57 -9.53
CA LEU A 43 -4.92 7.11 -9.56
C LEU A 43 -6.30 6.50 -9.77
N PHE A 44 -6.38 5.50 -10.63
CA PHE A 44 -7.63 4.85 -11.00
C PHE A 44 -7.72 3.42 -10.46
N ALA A 45 -8.91 2.87 -10.39
CA ALA A 45 -9.11 1.50 -9.95
C ALA A 45 -8.43 0.50 -10.90
N GLY A 46 -7.82 -0.54 -10.31
CA GLY A 46 -7.12 -1.60 -11.06
C GLY A 46 -5.73 -1.20 -11.58
N GLU A 47 -5.27 0.05 -11.37
CA GLU A 47 -3.93 0.44 -11.81
C GLU A 47 -2.84 -0.12 -10.87
N PHE A 48 -1.78 -0.63 -11.47
CA PHE A 48 -0.52 -0.92 -10.80
C PHE A 48 0.46 0.23 -11.04
N VAL A 49 0.63 1.10 -10.04
CA VAL A 49 1.44 2.32 -10.16
C VAL A 49 2.74 2.19 -9.39
N VAL A 50 3.84 2.57 -10.03
CA VAL A 50 5.18 2.57 -9.41
C VAL A 50 5.69 4.00 -9.27
N LEU A 51 5.98 4.42 -8.04
CA LEU A 51 6.61 5.70 -7.74
C LEU A 51 8.14 5.55 -7.81
N LEU A 52 8.75 6.21 -8.79
CA LEU A 52 10.20 6.20 -8.98
C LEU A 52 10.82 7.50 -8.46
N GLY A 53 12.00 7.40 -7.85
CA GLY A 53 12.77 8.54 -7.39
C GLY A 53 13.84 8.16 -6.37
N PRO A 54 14.84 9.02 -6.14
CA PRO A 54 15.91 8.76 -5.17
C PRO A 54 15.36 8.70 -3.74
N SER A 55 16.18 8.19 -2.81
CA SER A 55 15.86 8.27 -1.37
C SER A 55 15.66 9.73 -0.97
N GLY A 56 14.65 9.98 -0.12
CA GLY A 56 14.29 11.33 0.32
C GLY A 56 13.47 12.16 -0.69
N SER A 57 13.04 11.60 -1.84
CA SER A 57 12.21 12.32 -2.82
C SER A 57 10.75 12.49 -2.41
N GLY A 58 10.34 11.99 -1.24
CA GLY A 58 8.98 12.14 -0.72
C GLY A 58 8.02 10.99 -1.02
N LYS A 59 8.49 9.86 -1.61
CA LYS A 59 7.64 8.69 -1.92
C LYS A 59 6.87 8.18 -0.69
N SER A 60 7.58 7.84 0.38
CA SER A 60 6.96 7.39 1.64
C SER A 60 6.02 8.43 2.24
N THR A 61 6.37 9.72 2.14
CA THR A 61 5.51 10.82 2.60
C THR A 61 4.20 10.85 1.82
N LEU A 62 4.26 10.72 0.49
CA LEU A 62 3.06 10.67 -0.35
C LEU A 62 2.20 9.44 -0.02
N LEU A 63 2.81 8.24 0.07
CA LEU A 63 2.11 7.01 0.45
C LEU A 63 1.44 7.13 1.83
N ASN A 64 2.13 7.73 2.82
CA ASN A 64 1.57 7.95 4.15
C ASN A 64 0.35 8.89 4.12
N ILE A 65 0.38 9.93 3.28
CA ILE A 65 -0.75 10.85 3.12
C ILE A 65 -1.92 10.15 2.41
N LEU A 66 -1.67 9.43 1.31
CA LEU A 66 -2.70 8.66 0.61
C LEU A 66 -3.33 7.59 1.53
N GLY A 67 -2.53 6.98 2.37
CA GLY A 67 -2.96 5.98 3.33
C GLY A 67 -3.56 6.55 4.63
N GLY A 68 -3.62 7.87 4.79
CA GLY A 68 -4.18 8.51 5.99
C GLY A 68 -3.36 8.30 7.25
N LEU A 69 -2.06 8.02 7.12
CA LEU A 69 -1.09 7.96 8.24
C LEU A 69 -0.51 9.34 8.57
N ASP A 70 -0.54 10.25 7.59
CA ASP A 70 -0.10 11.63 7.74
C ASP A 70 -1.07 12.56 7.01
N VAL A 71 -1.00 13.87 7.28
CA VAL A 71 -1.80 14.89 6.62
C VAL A 71 -0.89 15.86 5.87
N PRO A 72 -1.30 16.40 4.70
CA PRO A 72 -0.51 17.39 3.99
C PRO A 72 -0.43 18.71 4.77
N THR A 73 0.60 19.52 4.49
CA THR A 73 0.69 20.91 4.99
C THR A 73 -0.28 21.80 4.25
N THR A 74 -0.39 21.65 2.92
CA THR A 74 -1.38 22.32 2.08
C THR A 74 -1.81 21.42 0.93
N GLY A 75 -2.82 21.81 0.18
CA GLY A 75 -3.41 21.03 -0.89
C GLY A 75 -4.52 20.10 -0.39
N THR A 76 -5.09 19.31 -1.29
CA THR A 76 -6.21 18.43 -0.99
C THR A 76 -5.93 17.02 -1.51
N VAL A 77 -6.39 16.02 -0.76
CA VAL A 77 -6.39 14.62 -1.19
C VAL A 77 -7.80 14.08 -1.03
N HIS A 78 -8.32 13.53 -2.12
CA HIS A 78 -9.60 12.84 -2.13
C HIS A 78 -9.38 11.35 -2.37
N TYR A 79 -10.13 10.54 -1.64
CA TYR A 79 -10.36 9.14 -1.92
C TYR A 79 -11.81 9.02 -2.40
N ARG A 80 -11.99 8.70 -3.69
CA ARG A 80 -13.27 8.79 -4.38
C ARG A 80 -13.87 10.21 -4.23
N ASP A 81 -15.06 10.33 -3.66
CA ASP A 81 -15.79 11.58 -3.40
C ASP A 81 -15.47 12.21 -2.03
N GLN A 82 -14.65 11.55 -1.20
CA GLN A 82 -14.37 11.96 0.18
C GLN A 82 -13.02 12.67 0.29
N GLU A 83 -13.00 13.87 0.86
CA GLU A 83 -11.76 14.62 1.09
C GLU A 83 -11.06 14.15 2.37
N LEU A 84 -9.99 13.34 2.22
CA LEU A 84 -9.19 12.79 3.34
C LEU A 84 -8.57 13.89 4.22
N THR A 85 -8.22 15.03 3.63
CA THR A 85 -7.57 16.14 4.33
C THR A 85 -8.46 16.79 5.40
N ARG A 86 -9.77 16.52 5.38
CA ARG A 86 -10.74 17.00 6.38
C ARG A 86 -11.13 15.96 7.41
N PHE A 87 -10.60 14.74 7.29
CA PHE A 87 -10.98 13.67 8.21
C PHE A 87 -10.35 13.87 9.60
N SER A 88 -11.13 13.58 10.63
CA SER A 88 -10.59 13.41 11.99
C SER A 88 -9.79 12.12 12.10
N ASP A 89 -8.95 12.00 13.14
CA ASP A 89 -8.13 10.80 13.38
C ASP A 89 -8.97 9.52 13.47
N SER A 90 -10.17 9.60 14.04
CA SER A 90 -11.10 8.46 14.14
C SER A 90 -11.62 8.03 12.77
N VAL A 91 -11.90 8.98 11.86
CA VAL A 91 -12.34 8.70 10.49
C VAL A 91 -11.18 8.15 9.67
N LEU A 92 -9.96 8.71 9.79
CA LEU A 92 -8.76 8.18 9.15
C LEU A 92 -8.44 6.76 9.64
N THR A 93 -8.65 6.46 10.93
CA THR A 93 -8.47 5.11 11.46
C THR A 93 -9.44 4.12 10.83
N ARG A 94 -10.72 4.51 10.67
CA ARG A 94 -11.71 3.68 9.96
C ARG A 94 -11.35 3.52 8.49
N TYR A 95 -10.96 4.58 7.79
CA TYR A 95 -10.50 4.56 6.41
C TYR A 95 -9.34 3.56 6.21
N ARG A 96 -8.30 3.61 7.06
CA ARG A 96 -7.19 2.66 7.01
C ARG A 96 -7.63 1.22 7.25
N ARG A 97 -8.55 1.02 8.19
CA ARG A 97 -9.07 -0.30 8.51
C ARG A 97 -9.82 -0.92 7.34
N GLU A 98 -10.70 -0.13 6.71
CA GLU A 98 -11.67 -0.63 5.74
C GLU A 98 -11.13 -0.66 4.30
N HIS A 99 -10.30 0.33 3.91
CA HIS A 99 -9.95 0.54 2.51
C HIS A 99 -8.48 0.35 2.17
N VAL A 100 -7.55 0.47 3.12
CA VAL A 100 -6.12 0.53 2.80
C VAL A 100 -5.33 -0.63 3.38
N GLY A 101 -4.63 -1.40 2.55
CA GLY A 101 -3.57 -2.31 2.95
C GLY A 101 -2.21 -1.61 2.90
N PHE A 102 -1.38 -1.78 3.94
CA PHE A 102 -0.03 -1.26 3.97
C PHE A 102 1.01 -2.38 3.99
N VAL A 103 2.02 -2.25 3.12
CA VAL A 103 3.23 -3.06 3.11
C VAL A 103 4.42 -2.12 3.31
N PHE A 104 5.19 -2.32 4.37
CA PHE A 104 6.35 -1.50 4.72
C PHE A 104 7.65 -2.19 4.33
N GLN A 105 8.72 -1.43 4.18
CA GLN A 105 10.07 -1.91 3.93
C GLN A 105 10.57 -2.86 5.04
N PHE A 106 10.29 -2.52 6.30
CA PHE A 106 10.51 -3.40 7.44
C PHE A 106 9.20 -4.14 7.72
N TYR A 107 9.18 -5.40 7.57
CA TYR A 107 8.01 -6.30 7.53
C TYR A 107 6.99 -6.08 8.65
N ASN A 108 7.42 -5.53 9.80
CA ASN A 108 6.60 -5.22 10.99
C ASN A 108 5.75 -6.44 11.45
N LEU A 109 6.32 -7.64 11.34
CA LEU A 109 5.71 -8.84 11.89
C LEU A 109 5.92 -8.88 13.40
N ILE A 110 4.95 -9.45 14.12
CA ILE A 110 5.07 -9.69 15.54
C ILE A 110 5.91 -10.96 15.74
N PRO A 111 7.10 -10.87 16.38
CA PRO A 111 8.05 -12.00 16.41
C PRO A 111 7.55 -13.24 17.16
N SER A 112 6.64 -13.05 18.12
CA SER A 112 6.06 -14.12 18.94
C SER A 112 4.84 -14.81 18.32
N LEU A 113 4.43 -14.39 17.12
CA LEU A 113 3.31 -14.95 16.38
C LEU A 113 3.80 -15.64 15.12
N THR A 114 3.18 -16.76 14.77
CA THR A 114 3.42 -17.47 13.51
C THR A 114 2.98 -16.61 12.30
N ALA A 115 3.31 -17.05 11.09
CA ALA A 115 2.87 -16.39 9.86
C ALA A 115 1.34 -16.29 9.81
N ARG A 116 0.63 -17.37 10.10
CA ARG A 116 -0.84 -17.41 10.18
C ARG A 116 -1.40 -16.43 11.21
N GLU A 117 -0.87 -16.43 12.42
CA GLU A 117 -1.31 -15.54 13.49
C GLU A 117 -1.02 -14.06 13.18
N ASN A 118 0.12 -13.76 12.54
CA ASN A 118 0.40 -12.40 12.07
C ASN A 118 -0.63 -11.91 11.06
N VAL A 119 -1.12 -12.77 10.18
CA VAL A 119 -2.19 -12.44 9.24
C VAL A 119 -3.54 -12.34 9.93
N ALA A 120 -3.84 -13.25 10.87
CA ALA A 120 -5.10 -13.26 11.62
C ALA A 120 -5.36 -11.98 12.42
N LEU A 121 -4.32 -11.26 12.85
CA LEU A 121 -4.46 -9.99 13.59
C LEU A 121 -5.36 -8.96 12.91
N VAL A 122 -5.44 -8.97 11.59
CA VAL A 122 -6.22 -7.97 10.84
C VAL A 122 -7.59 -8.48 10.43
N THR A 123 -7.83 -9.79 10.49
CA THR A 123 -9.12 -10.38 10.08
C THR A 123 -10.25 -10.01 11.02
N ASP A 124 -9.97 -9.85 12.31
CA ASP A 124 -10.98 -9.44 13.31
C ASP A 124 -11.39 -7.96 13.19
N LEU A 125 -10.70 -7.20 12.36
CA LEU A 125 -10.94 -5.76 12.21
C LEU A 125 -12.00 -5.42 11.17
N VAL A 126 -12.38 -6.37 10.30
CA VAL A 126 -13.29 -6.16 9.16
C VAL A 126 -14.40 -7.21 9.11
N ALA A 127 -15.49 -6.89 8.42
CA ALA A 127 -16.67 -7.76 8.40
C ALA A 127 -16.55 -8.99 7.49
N ASP A 128 -15.78 -8.89 6.40
CA ASP A 128 -15.60 -9.97 5.40
C ASP A 128 -14.11 -10.18 5.09
N PRO A 129 -13.32 -10.67 6.04
CA PRO A 129 -11.91 -10.93 5.82
C PRO A 129 -11.69 -12.17 4.92
N MET A 130 -10.52 -12.21 4.28
CA MET A 130 -10.00 -13.44 3.72
C MET A 130 -9.43 -14.31 4.85
N ALA A 131 -9.61 -15.63 4.77
CA ALA A 131 -8.96 -16.54 5.70
C ALA A 131 -7.43 -16.38 5.65
N PRO A 132 -6.73 -16.38 6.78
CA PRO A 132 -5.27 -16.23 6.82
C PRO A 132 -4.54 -17.23 5.92
N GLU A 133 -5.00 -18.46 5.86
CA GLU A 133 -4.44 -19.53 5.02
C GLU A 133 -4.55 -19.16 3.53
N THR A 134 -5.72 -18.66 3.10
CA THR A 134 -5.96 -18.23 1.72
C THR A 134 -5.06 -17.04 1.35
N ALA A 135 -4.94 -16.05 2.25
CA ALA A 135 -4.05 -14.91 2.03
C ALA A 135 -2.58 -15.33 1.89
N LEU A 136 -2.13 -16.26 2.72
CA LEU A 136 -0.77 -16.83 2.68
C LEU A 136 -0.54 -17.69 1.44
N GLU A 137 -1.53 -18.44 0.99
CA GLU A 137 -1.46 -19.22 -0.25
C GLU A 137 -1.29 -18.32 -1.48
N LEU A 138 -2.02 -17.20 -1.58
CA LEU A 138 -1.90 -16.23 -2.67
C LEU A 138 -0.47 -15.69 -2.84
N VAL A 139 0.26 -15.54 -1.76
CA VAL A 139 1.66 -15.07 -1.78
C VAL A 139 2.69 -16.21 -1.77
N GLY A 140 2.26 -17.47 -1.95
CA GLY A 140 3.14 -18.65 -2.02
C GLY A 140 3.72 -19.06 -0.68
N MET A 141 2.98 -18.86 0.43
CA MET A 141 3.43 -19.17 1.79
C MET A 141 2.65 -20.32 2.46
N ALA A 142 1.89 -21.11 1.68
CA ALA A 142 1.09 -22.24 2.20
C ALA A 142 1.88 -23.25 3.03
N ALA A 143 3.16 -23.48 2.71
CA ALA A 143 4.03 -24.41 3.45
C ALA A 143 4.65 -23.80 4.72
N ARG A 144 4.37 -22.53 5.05
CA ARG A 144 5.01 -21.76 6.13
C ARG A 144 4.05 -21.21 7.16
N LEU A 145 2.81 -21.67 7.19
CA LEU A 145 1.73 -21.14 8.04
C LEU A 145 2.11 -21.03 9.52
N ASP A 146 2.76 -22.05 10.05
CA ASP A 146 3.07 -22.20 11.47
C ASP A 146 4.51 -21.82 11.82
N HIS A 147 5.26 -21.20 10.88
CA HIS A 147 6.61 -20.71 11.13
C HIS A 147 6.57 -19.33 11.78
N PHE A 148 7.49 -19.09 12.71
CA PHE A 148 7.72 -17.79 13.32
C PHE A 148 8.59 -16.91 12.39
N PRO A 149 8.52 -15.58 12.49
CA PRO A 149 9.34 -14.68 11.68
C PRO A 149 10.83 -14.99 11.71
N ALA A 150 11.38 -15.43 12.84
CA ALA A 150 12.79 -15.80 12.96
C ALA A 150 13.20 -17.03 12.11
N GLU A 151 12.24 -17.86 11.69
CA GLU A 151 12.44 -19.05 10.86
C GLU A 151 12.25 -18.78 9.37
N LEU A 152 11.88 -17.54 9.01
CA LEU A 152 11.57 -17.08 7.66
C LEU A 152 12.70 -16.20 7.12
N SER A 153 13.02 -16.38 5.84
CA SER A 153 13.88 -15.43 5.11
C SER A 153 13.22 -14.05 5.00
N GLY A 154 13.99 -12.99 4.72
CA GLY A 154 13.47 -11.64 4.55
C GLY A 154 12.36 -11.56 3.50
N GLY A 155 12.51 -12.25 2.36
CA GLY A 155 11.46 -12.29 1.33
C GLY A 155 10.23 -13.09 1.74
N GLU A 156 10.37 -14.14 2.56
CA GLU A 156 9.23 -14.86 3.14
C GLU A 156 8.50 -13.95 4.15
N GLN A 157 9.23 -13.25 5.01
CA GLN A 157 8.63 -12.27 5.93
C GLN A 157 7.87 -11.16 5.19
N GLN A 158 8.43 -10.65 4.09
CA GLN A 158 7.75 -9.66 3.26
C GLN A 158 6.46 -10.20 2.64
N ARG A 159 6.47 -11.45 2.13
CA ARG A 159 5.25 -12.08 1.63
C ARG A 159 4.21 -12.29 2.72
N VAL A 160 4.59 -12.63 3.94
CA VAL A 160 3.67 -12.66 5.09
C VAL A 160 3.09 -11.27 5.39
N ALA A 161 3.90 -10.20 5.31
CA ALA A 161 3.43 -8.83 5.47
C ALA A 161 2.43 -8.43 4.37
N ILE A 162 2.65 -8.86 3.13
CA ILE A 162 1.69 -8.69 2.02
C ILE A 162 0.40 -9.45 2.32
N ALA A 163 0.48 -10.74 2.69
CA ALA A 163 -0.69 -11.54 3.05
C ALA A 163 -1.52 -10.86 4.16
N ARG A 164 -0.86 -10.34 5.19
CA ARG A 164 -1.51 -9.57 6.25
C ARG A 164 -2.21 -8.33 5.71
N ALA A 165 -1.56 -7.60 4.79
CA ALA A 165 -2.14 -6.38 4.22
C ALA A 165 -3.41 -6.67 3.41
N ILE A 166 -3.45 -7.80 2.66
CA ILE A 166 -4.57 -8.17 1.78
C ILE A 166 -5.68 -8.97 2.47
N ALA A 167 -5.40 -9.58 3.63
CA ALA A 167 -6.38 -10.43 4.33
C ALA A 167 -7.68 -9.69 4.71
N LYS A 168 -7.62 -8.37 4.85
CA LYS A 168 -8.80 -7.54 5.10
C LYS A 168 -9.52 -7.08 3.82
N ARG A 169 -9.10 -7.57 2.62
CA ARG A 169 -9.66 -7.22 1.30
C ARG A 169 -9.67 -5.71 1.04
N PRO A 170 -8.51 -5.03 1.15
CA PRO A 170 -8.45 -3.58 0.94
C PRO A 170 -8.70 -3.24 -0.53
N GLU A 171 -9.29 -2.06 -0.78
CA GLU A 171 -9.45 -1.52 -2.13
C GLU A 171 -8.15 -0.92 -2.70
N VAL A 172 -7.22 -0.58 -1.80
CA VAL A 172 -5.92 0.01 -2.14
C VAL A 172 -4.82 -0.70 -1.38
N LEU A 173 -3.78 -1.13 -2.08
CA LEU A 173 -2.55 -1.66 -1.49
C LEU A 173 -1.43 -0.64 -1.69
N LEU A 174 -0.92 -0.08 -0.59
CA LEU A 174 0.20 0.86 -0.59
C LEU A 174 1.47 0.13 -0.14
N CYS A 175 2.48 0.11 -1.01
CA CYS A 175 3.75 -0.58 -0.76
C CYS A 175 4.88 0.44 -0.72
N ASP A 176 5.49 0.63 0.46
CA ASP A 176 6.66 1.50 0.64
C ASP A 176 7.94 0.68 0.60
N GLU A 177 8.66 0.75 -0.52
CA GLU A 177 9.90 0.03 -0.80
C GLU A 177 9.83 -1.48 -0.48
N PRO A 178 8.84 -2.23 -1.01
CA PRO A 178 8.58 -3.63 -0.61
C PRO A 178 9.72 -4.59 -0.93
N THR A 179 10.70 -4.17 -1.73
CA THR A 179 11.88 -4.96 -2.11
C THR A 179 13.20 -4.33 -1.66
N GLY A 180 13.16 -3.19 -0.97
CA GLY A 180 14.36 -2.38 -0.67
C GLY A 180 15.39 -3.05 0.23
N ALA A 181 15.01 -4.08 1.01
CA ALA A 181 15.89 -4.85 1.87
C ALA A 181 16.24 -6.25 1.30
N LEU A 182 15.87 -6.55 0.05
CA LEU A 182 15.97 -7.88 -0.54
C LEU A 182 16.99 -7.91 -1.70
N ASP A 183 17.59 -9.08 -1.94
CA ASP A 183 18.33 -9.34 -3.15
C ASP A 183 17.39 -9.37 -4.37
N LEU A 184 17.97 -9.26 -5.58
CA LEU A 184 17.20 -9.14 -6.82
C LEU A 184 16.24 -10.33 -7.04
N ALA A 185 16.69 -11.57 -6.83
CA ALA A 185 15.88 -12.76 -7.09
C ALA A 185 14.68 -12.81 -6.12
N THR A 186 14.91 -12.55 -4.85
CA THR A 186 13.87 -12.47 -3.83
C THR A 186 12.92 -11.29 -4.07
N GLY A 187 13.45 -10.15 -4.50
CA GLY A 187 12.66 -8.99 -4.85
C GLY A 187 11.67 -9.25 -6.00
N ILE A 188 12.09 -10.00 -7.03
CA ILE A 188 11.21 -10.43 -8.13
C ILE A 188 10.03 -11.26 -7.60
N LEU A 189 10.28 -12.23 -6.73
CA LEU A 189 9.21 -13.06 -6.14
C LEU A 189 8.19 -12.24 -5.34
N VAL A 190 8.65 -11.19 -4.65
CA VAL A 190 7.77 -10.26 -3.92
C VAL A 190 6.92 -9.45 -4.89
N LEU A 191 7.50 -8.93 -5.97
CA LEU A 191 6.75 -8.16 -6.99
C LEU A 191 5.74 -9.06 -7.73
N GLU A 192 6.09 -10.31 -8.03
CA GLU A 192 5.16 -11.29 -8.61
C GLU A 192 3.98 -11.58 -7.67
N ALA A 193 4.23 -11.63 -6.36
CA ALA A 193 3.17 -11.80 -5.37
C ALA A 193 2.22 -10.58 -5.36
N ILE A 194 2.76 -9.35 -5.41
CA ILE A 194 1.96 -8.12 -5.47
C ILE A 194 1.16 -8.05 -6.80
N ASP A 195 1.78 -8.38 -7.94
CA ASP A 195 1.10 -8.42 -9.24
C ASP A 195 -0.05 -9.45 -9.26
N ARG A 196 0.17 -10.64 -8.67
CA ARG A 196 -0.89 -11.64 -8.52
C ARG A 196 -2.06 -11.10 -7.71
N VAL A 197 -1.78 -10.47 -6.58
CA VAL A 197 -2.80 -9.81 -5.74
C VAL A 197 -3.57 -8.78 -6.55
N ASN A 198 -2.89 -7.91 -7.30
CA ASN A 198 -3.54 -6.87 -8.11
C ASN A 198 -4.45 -7.42 -9.23
N ARG A 199 -4.23 -8.67 -9.66
CA ARG A 199 -5.08 -9.33 -10.66
C ARG A 199 -6.28 -10.05 -10.06
N GLU A 200 -6.21 -10.42 -8.78
CA GLU A 200 -7.28 -11.13 -8.06
C GLU A 200 -8.32 -10.18 -7.48
N PHE A 201 -7.95 -8.92 -7.25
CA PHE A 201 -8.80 -7.86 -6.69
C PHE A 201 -9.05 -6.73 -7.69
#